data_ffd8f1c7963a0ca95f6f92316b849385
#
_entry.id   ffd8f1c7963a0ca95f6f92316b849385
#
_cell.length_a   1.000
_cell.length_b   1.000
_cell.length_c   1.000
_cell.angle_alpha   90.00
_cell.angle_beta   90.00
_cell.angle_gamma   90.00
#
_symmetry.space_group_name_H-M   'P 1'
#
loop_
_entity.id
_entity.type
_entity.pdbx_description
1 polymer ?
#
loop_
_entity_poly.entity_id
_entity_poly.type
_entity_poly.pdbx_seq_one_letter_code
_entity_poly.pdbx_strand_id
1 'polypeptide(L)'
;MKFSNETIGVLKNFATINPSIVFKPGSTVRTISPQKTVMAAATISETVDVQAGVYDLSRLLATLSLFENPEVDFGDDKFTIKGGRSEVKYTYTSESLIVSPPDKDIVVPDPEATVNVTWADIDSVIRATGVLQLPEVAFSSDGSTIKLSAVDSKTSTADKYEVVVAEGVSTEPFNMIIKTDNLKLMPTDYEVTLSSKGMAHFKSDV
;
A
#
# COMPACT_ATOMS: atom_id res chain seq x y z
N MET A 1 4.76 16.12 -18.32
CA MET A 1 4.46 16.39 -16.90
C MET A 1 5.67 16.12 -16.02
N LYS A 2 5.66 16.53 -14.73
CA LYS A 2 6.70 16.15 -13.75
C LYS A 2 6.00 15.44 -12.61
N PHE A 3 6.53 14.31 -12.19
CA PHE A 3 6.02 13.66 -10.98
C PHE A 3 6.48 14.40 -9.73
N SER A 4 5.55 14.67 -8.82
CA SER A 4 5.82 15.23 -7.50
C SER A 4 6.58 14.22 -6.63
N ASN A 5 7.22 14.70 -5.57
CA ASN A 5 7.87 13.81 -4.60
C ASN A 5 6.86 12.87 -3.91
N GLU A 6 5.63 13.34 -3.70
CA GLU A 6 4.53 12.54 -3.16
C GLU A 6 4.17 11.41 -4.11
N THR A 7 3.96 11.70 -5.39
CA THR A 7 3.69 10.69 -6.41
C THR A 7 4.82 9.67 -6.52
N ILE A 8 6.08 10.11 -6.50
CA ILE A 8 7.24 9.20 -6.48
C ILE A 8 7.22 8.33 -5.21
N GLY A 9 6.84 8.88 -4.05
CA GLY A 9 6.68 8.13 -2.79
C GLY A 9 5.61 7.04 -2.91
N VAL A 10 4.44 7.38 -3.44
CA VAL A 10 3.35 6.43 -3.72
C VAL A 10 3.80 5.31 -4.66
N LEU A 11 4.44 5.66 -5.78
CA LEU A 11 4.91 4.68 -6.76
C LEU A 11 6.01 3.77 -6.19
N LYS A 12 6.89 4.28 -5.32
CA LYS A 12 7.87 3.46 -4.59
C LYS A 12 7.19 2.46 -3.64
N ASN A 13 6.16 2.89 -2.92
CA ASN A 13 5.37 2.00 -2.08
C ASN A 13 4.68 0.94 -2.93
N PHE A 14 4.02 1.32 -4.02
CA PHE A 14 3.31 0.40 -4.93
C PHE A 14 4.26 -0.64 -5.55
N ALA A 15 5.50 -0.27 -5.85
CA ALA A 15 6.52 -1.21 -6.32
C ALA A 15 6.83 -2.32 -5.31
N THR A 16 6.57 -2.11 -4.01
CA THR A 16 6.70 -3.16 -2.97
C THR A 16 5.50 -4.12 -2.94
N ILE A 17 4.36 -3.71 -3.51
CA ILE A 17 3.13 -4.50 -3.59
C ILE A 17 3.11 -5.32 -4.88
N ASN A 18 3.39 -4.67 -6.01
CA ASN A 18 3.46 -5.29 -7.34
C ASN A 18 4.61 -4.63 -8.13
N PRO A 19 5.52 -5.42 -8.72
CA PRO A 19 6.59 -4.88 -9.56
C PRO A 19 6.08 -4.18 -10.83
N SER A 20 4.82 -4.41 -11.22
CA SER A 20 4.22 -3.83 -12.43
C SER A 20 2.99 -2.99 -12.10
N ILE A 21 2.68 -2.01 -12.96
CA ILE A 21 1.54 -1.12 -12.81
C ILE A 21 0.96 -0.76 -14.18
N VAL A 22 -0.35 -0.50 -14.21
CA VAL A 22 -1.02 0.15 -15.34
C VAL A 22 -1.48 1.54 -14.89
N PHE A 23 -0.92 2.57 -15.51
CA PHE A 23 -1.50 3.91 -15.42
C PHE A 23 -2.74 3.96 -16.29
N LYS A 24 -3.82 4.53 -15.79
CA LYS A 24 -5.07 4.78 -16.53
C LYS A 24 -5.32 6.28 -16.61
N PRO A 25 -6.08 6.76 -17.59
CA PRO A 25 -6.47 8.16 -17.66
C PRO A 25 -7.10 8.66 -16.35
N GLY A 26 -6.64 9.81 -15.87
CA GLY A 26 -7.05 10.42 -14.60
C GLY A 26 -5.90 10.62 -13.64
N SER A 27 -6.21 10.88 -12.38
CA SER A 27 -5.27 11.12 -11.29
C SER A 27 -5.23 9.99 -10.25
N THR A 28 -5.97 8.90 -10.45
CA THR A 28 -5.96 7.76 -9.54
C THR A 28 -5.04 6.66 -10.04
N VAL A 29 -4.08 6.28 -9.23
CA VAL A 29 -3.22 5.12 -9.46
C VAL A 29 -3.64 3.97 -8.53
N ARG A 30 -3.61 2.74 -9.05
CA ARG A 30 -4.05 1.54 -8.32
C ARG A 30 -3.07 0.41 -8.55
N THR A 31 -2.91 -0.43 -7.54
CA THR A 31 -2.10 -1.65 -7.64
C THR A 31 -2.75 -2.78 -6.85
N ILE A 32 -2.40 -4.01 -7.19
CA ILE A 32 -2.80 -5.22 -6.45
C ILE A 32 -1.65 -6.20 -6.47
N SER A 33 -1.38 -6.84 -5.34
CA SER A 33 -0.34 -7.87 -5.27
C SER A 33 -0.67 -9.05 -6.21
N PRO A 34 0.35 -9.75 -6.74
CA PRO A 34 0.13 -10.93 -7.59
C PRO A 34 -0.75 -12.00 -6.94
N GLN A 35 -0.67 -12.15 -5.61
CA GLN A 35 -1.48 -13.06 -4.80
C GLN A 35 -2.90 -12.52 -4.52
N LYS A 36 -3.18 -11.27 -4.90
CA LYS A 36 -4.46 -10.58 -4.66
C LYS A 36 -4.82 -10.44 -3.17
N THR A 37 -3.83 -10.41 -2.29
CA THR A 37 -4.01 -10.25 -0.84
C THR A 37 -3.88 -8.80 -0.37
N VAL A 38 -3.25 -7.94 -1.18
CA VAL A 38 -3.08 -6.50 -0.90
C VAL A 38 -3.51 -5.72 -2.13
N MET A 39 -4.36 -4.73 -1.94
CA MET A 39 -4.72 -3.74 -2.95
C MET A 39 -4.49 -2.34 -2.39
N ALA A 40 -3.96 -1.45 -3.21
CA ALA A 40 -3.78 -0.06 -2.85
C ALA A 40 -4.27 0.86 -3.97
N ALA A 41 -4.78 2.02 -3.57
CA ALA A 41 -5.17 3.11 -4.46
C ALA A 41 -4.70 4.43 -3.87
N ALA A 42 -4.28 5.36 -4.72
CA ALA A 42 -3.91 6.71 -4.32
C ALA A 42 -4.31 7.72 -5.39
N THR A 43 -4.66 8.92 -4.96
CA THR A 43 -4.83 10.06 -5.86
C THR A 43 -3.51 10.80 -5.94
N ILE A 44 -2.97 10.97 -7.13
CA ILE A 44 -1.73 11.70 -7.38
C ILE A 44 -2.04 13.12 -7.87
N SER A 45 -1.04 14.02 -7.72
CA SER A 45 -1.18 15.43 -8.13
C SER A 45 -1.27 15.60 -9.64
N GLU A 46 -0.74 14.67 -10.40
CA GLU A 46 -0.68 14.69 -11.85
C GLU A 46 -1.90 14.00 -12.48
N THR A 47 -2.23 14.41 -13.69
CA THR A 47 -3.25 13.75 -14.52
C THR A 47 -2.56 13.02 -15.66
N VAL A 48 -2.83 11.75 -15.80
CA VAL A 48 -2.39 10.93 -16.93
C VAL A 48 -3.47 10.94 -17.99
N ASP A 49 -3.11 11.16 -19.26
CA ASP A 49 -4.08 11.27 -20.36
C ASP A 49 -4.27 9.97 -21.14
N VAL A 50 -3.34 9.02 -20.99
CA VAL A 50 -3.31 7.76 -21.74
C VAL A 50 -3.16 6.56 -20.81
N GLN A 51 -3.54 5.39 -21.32
CA GLN A 51 -3.27 4.13 -20.63
C GLN A 51 -1.85 3.66 -20.93
N ALA A 52 -1.07 3.36 -19.87
CA ALA A 52 0.32 2.98 -20.00
C ALA A 52 0.69 1.84 -19.04
N GLY A 53 1.07 0.68 -19.58
CA GLY A 53 1.55 -0.45 -18.82
C GLY A 53 3.05 -0.37 -18.55
N VAL A 54 3.45 -0.54 -17.30
CA VAL A 54 4.85 -0.60 -16.84
C VAL A 54 5.09 -1.97 -16.21
N TYR A 55 5.93 -2.78 -16.83
CA TYR A 55 6.24 -4.12 -16.34
C TYR A 55 7.16 -4.10 -15.10
N ASP A 56 8.12 -3.18 -15.09
CA ASP A 56 9.08 -3.01 -13.99
C ASP A 56 9.05 -1.56 -13.48
N LEU A 57 8.23 -1.34 -12.47
CA LEU A 57 8.05 -0.02 -11.85
C LEU A 57 9.32 0.46 -11.15
N SER A 58 10.07 -0.44 -10.54
CA SER A 58 11.36 -0.09 -9.91
C SER A 58 12.36 0.41 -10.94
N ARG A 59 12.40 -0.20 -12.12
CA ARG A 59 13.24 0.25 -13.23
C ARG A 59 12.80 1.61 -13.77
N LEU A 60 11.49 1.85 -13.88
CA LEU A 60 10.99 3.18 -14.26
C LEU A 60 11.42 4.25 -13.23
N LEU A 61 11.25 3.98 -11.94
CA LEU A 61 11.67 4.88 -10.86
C LEU A 61 13.17 5.12 -10.86
N ALA A 62 13.98 4.08 -11.07
CA ALA A 62 15.43 4.21 -11.23
C ALA A 62 15.79 5.04 -12.46
N THR A 63 15.06 4.87 -13.57
CA THR A 63 15.27 5.68 -14.78
C THR A 63 14.97 7.16 -14.52
N LEU A 64 13.90 7.48 -13.82
CA LEU A 64 13.59 8.85 -13.42
C LEU A 64 14.70 9.47 -12.57
N SER A 65 15.33 8.70 -11.70
CA SER A 65 16.42 9.17 -10.83
C SER A 65 17.73 9.49 -11.55
N LEU A 66 17.87 9.14 -12.84
CA LEU A 66 19.03 9.53 -13.66
C LEU A 66 19.02 11.01 -14.01
N PHE A 67 17.91 11.69 -13.82
CA PHE A 67 17.73 13.07 -14.23
C PHE A 67 17.46 13.97 -13.02
N GLU A 68 17.98 15.18 -13.09
CA GLU A 68 17.57 16.25 -12.19
C GLU A 68 16.28 16.89 -12.74
N ASN A 69 15.17 16.82 -11.95
CA ASN A 69 13.85 17.32 -12.35
C ASN A 69 13.31 16.74 -13.69
N PRO A 70 13.15 15.42 -13.83
CA PRO A 70 12.75 14.78 -15.07
C PRO A 70 11.36 15.24 -15.53
N GLU A 71 11.24 15.48 -16.82
CA GLU A 71 9.95 15.64 -17.50
C GLU A 71 9.56 14.33 -18.15
N VAL A 72 8.33 13.87 -17.85
CA VAL A 72 7.75 12.65 -18.41
C VAL A 72 6.67 13.02 -19.40
N ASP A 73 6.82 12.55 -20.61
CA ASP A 73 5.84 12.69 -21.68
C ASP A 73 5.25 11.30 -21.99
N PHE A 74 3.94 11.18 -21.87
CA PHE A 74 3.19 9.95 -22.12
C PHE A 74 2.78 9.95 -23.60
N GLY A 75 3.53 9.25 -24.44
CA GLY A 75 3.18 9.03 -25.83
C GLY A 75 2.25 7.83 -26.03
N ASP A 76 2.00 7.45 -27.26
CA ASP A 76 1.06 6.36 -27.58
C ASP A 76 1.58 4.96 -27.16
N ASP A 77 2.91 4.73 -27.24
CA ASP A 77 3.54 3.43 -27.03
C ASP A 77 4.71 3.45 -26.03
N LYS A 78 5.07 4.63 -25.50
CA LYS A 78 6.23 4.81 -24.62
C LYS A 78 6.17 6.10 -23.81
N PHE A 79 6.85 6.08 -22.66
CA PHE A 79 7.27 7.31 -21.98
C PHE A 79 8.49 7.90 -22.68
N THR A 80 8.52 9.19 -22.83
CA THR A 80 9.76 9.93 -23.08
C THR A 80 10.13 10.69 -21.81
N ILE A 81 11.24 10.32 -21.19
CA ILE A 81 11.75 10.94 -19.96
C ILE A 81 12.90 11.84 -20.36
N LYS A 82 12.82 13.14 -20.05
CA LYS A 82 13.78 14.15 -20.44
C LYS A 82 14.35 14.88 -19.23
N GLY A 83 15.64 15.18 -19.29
CA GLY A 83 16.32 16.07 -18.34
C GLY A 83 17.58 16.66 -18.95
N GLY A 84 17.66 18.00 -18.99
CA GLY A 84 18.78 18.70 -19.61
C GLY A 84 18.95 18.35 -21.08
N ARG A 85 20.07 17.72 -21.43
CA ARG A 85 20.40 17.32 -22.82
C ARG A 85 20.13 15.84 -23.11
N SER A 86 19.60 15.10 -22.14
CA SER A 86 19.43 13.65 -22.21
C SER A 86 17.96 13.27 -22.25
N GLU A 87 17.67 12.19 -22.96
CA GLU A 87 16.34 11.56 -22.94
C GLU A 87 16.43 10.04 -22.88
N VAL A 88 15.41 9.41 -22.28
CA VAL A 88 15.20 7.97 -22.31
C VAL A 88 13.78 7.70 -22.83
N LYS A 89 13.67 6.73 -23.73
CA LYS A 89 12.40 6.21 -24.23
C LYS A 89 12.14 4.87 -23.55
N TYR A 90 11.09 4.81 -22.72
CA TYR A 90 10.69 3.62 -21.99
C TYR A 90 9.41 3.05 -22.63
N THR A 91 9.50 1.92 -23.31
CA THR A 91 8.38 1.30 -24.03
C THR A 91 7.37 0.69 -23.07
N TYR A 92 6.08 0.86 -23.35
CA TYR A 92 4.99 0.28 -22.58
C TYR A 92 4.95 -1.25 -22.73
N THR A 93 4.39 -1.88 -21.71
CA THR A 93 4.06 -3.30 -21.72
C THR A 93 2.55 -3.45 -21.91
N SER A 94 2.13 -4.51 -22.58
CA SER A 94 0.71 -4.84 -22.71
C SER A 94 0.07 -5.04 -21.33
N GLU A 95 -1.09 -4.44 -21.10
CA GLU A 95 -1.87 -4.62 -19.87
C GLU A 95 -2.17 -6.10 -19.57
N SER A 96 -2.34 -6.92 -20.61
CA SER A 96 -2.61 -8.36 -20.45
C SER A 96 -1.50 -9.12 -19.71
N LEU A 97 -0.30 -8.56 -19.60
CA LEU A 97 0.83 -9.13 -18.88
C LEU A 97 0.93 -8.60 -17.43
N ILE A 98 0.05 -7.69 -17.02
CA ILE A 98 0.07 -7.04 -15.71
C ILE A 98 -1.17 -7.46 -14.92
N VAL A 99 -0.96 -7.92 -13.70
CA VAL A 99 -2.06 -8.16 -12.75
C VAL A 99 -2.57 -6.81 -12.26
N SER A 100 -3.75 -6.40 -12.73
CA SER A 100 -4.37 -5.12 -12.41
C SER A 100 -5.55 -5.28 -11.46
N PRO A 101 -5.75 -4.33 -10.53
CA PRO A 101 -6.91 -4.34 -9.64
C PRO A 101 -8.20 -4.00 -10.42
N PRO A 102 -9.38 -4.33 -9.86
CA PRO A 102 -10.64 -3.87 -10.41
C PRO A 102 -10.74 -2.34 -10.35
N ASP A 103 -11.52 -1.75 -11.27
CA ASP A 103 -11.74 -0.30 -11.31
C ASP A 103 -12.68 0.21 -10.21
N LYS A 104 -13.36 -0.70 -9.51
CA LYS A 104 -14.28 -0.38 -8.43
C LYS A 104 -13.56 -0.40 -7.08
N ASP A 105 -13.96 0.53 -6.21
CA ASP A 105 -13.51 0.51 -4.82
C ASP A 105 -14.05 -0.74 -4.10
N ILE A 106 -13.20 -1.32 -3.26
CA ILE A 106 -13.59 -2.46 -2.43
C ILE A 106 -14.18 -1.89 -1.13
N VAL A 107 -15.37 -2.36 -0.78
CA VAL A 107 -16.03 -2.03 0.47
C VAL A 107 -15.73 -3.13 1.48
N VAL A 108 -15.34 -2.73 2.69
CA VAL A 108 -15.14 -3.67 3.80
C VAL A 108 -16.50 -4.26 4.21
N PRO A 109 -16.67 -5.58 4.15
CA PRO A 109 -17.95 -6.20 4.51
C PRO A 109 -18.13 -6.23 6.03
N ASP A 110 -19.29 -5.80 6.51
CA ASP A 110 -19.70 -5.87 7.93
C ASP A 110 -18.56 -5.52 8.90
N PRO A 111 -18.09 -4.26 8.91
CA PRO A 111 -16.98 -3.86 9.76
C PRO A 111 -17.38 -3.89 11.25
N GLU A 112 -16.56 -4.52 12.08
CA GLU A 112 -16.72 -4.55 13.54
C GLU A 112 -16.23 -3.25 14.20
N ALA A 113 -15.18 -2.64 13.65
CA ALA A 113 -14.59 -1.43 14.22
C ALA A 113 -13.92 -0.55 13.16
N THR A 114 -13.90 0.76 13.44
CA THR A 114 -13.03 1.73 12.77
C THR A 114 -12.24 2.47 13.85
N VAL A 115 -10.93 2.53 13.71
CA VAL A 115 -10.01 3.09 14.71
C VAL A 115 -8.90 3.89 14.04
N ASN A 116 -8.51 5.01 14.65
CA ASN A 116 -7.34 5.78 14.21
C ASN A 116 -6.08 5.18 14.84
N VAL A 117 -5.11 4.85 14.01
CA VAL A 117 -3.84 4.24 14.43
C VAL A 117 -2.69 5.12 13.95
N THR A 118 -1.81 5.49 14.86
CA THR A 118 -0.65 6.30 14.52
C THR A 118 0.41 5.47 13.80
N TRP A 119 1.20 6.12 12.94
CA TRP A 119 2.35 5.45 12.34
C TRP A 119 3.33 4.93 13.40
N ALA A 120 3.51 5.66 14.49
CA ALA A 120 4.39 5.23 15.57
C ALA A 120 3.99 3.86 16.16
N ASP A 121 2.69 3.63 16.34
CA ASP A 121 2.15 2.36 16.84
C ASP A 121 2.36 1.25 15.81
N ILE A 122 2.00 1.50 14.54
CA ILE A 122 2.17 0.54 13.44
C ILE A 122 3.64 0.15 13.29
N ASP A 123 4.55 1.13 13.21
CA ASP A 123 5.98 0.91 13.03
C ASP A 123 6.58 0.15 14.22
N SER A 124 6.14 0.44 15.46
CA SER A 124 6.60 -0.27 16.65
C SER A 124 6.26 -1.76 16.59
N VAL A 125 5.04 -2.08 16.16
CA VAL A 125 4.57 -3.48 16.01
C VAL A 125 5.28 -4.16 14.84
N ILE A 126 5.45 -3.50 13.69
CA ILE A 126 6.18 -4.05 12.54
C ILE A 126 7.65 -4.33 12.94
N ARG A 127 8.30 -3.43 13.67
CA ARG A 127 9.66 -3.69 14.17
C ARG A 127 9.70 -4.87 15.13
N ALA A 128 8.70 -4.99 16.01
CA ALA A 128 8.60 -6.11 16.94
C ALA A 128 8.45 -7.45 16.20
N THR A 129 7.70 -7.51 15.07
CA THR A 129 7.63 -8.74 14.26
C THR A 129 9.01 -9.18 13.76
N GLY A 130 9.85 -8.23 13.34
CA GLY A 130 11.24 -8.53 12.89
C GLY A 130 12.15 -8.99 14.03
N VAL A 131 12.12 -8.30 15.17
CA VAL A 131 12.97 -8.62 16.33
C VAL A 131 12.60 -9.97 16.97
N LEU A 132 11.30 -10.22 17.14
CA LEU A 132 10.78 -11.43 17.77
C LEU A 132 10.54 -12.57 16.77
N GLN A 133 10.81 -12.34 15.46
CA GLN A 133 10.56 -13.29 14.36
C GLN A 133 9.11 -13.79 14.31
N LEU A 134 8.16 -12.86 14.51
CA LEU A 134 6.72 -13.15 14.49
C LEU A 134 6.15 -12.90 13.08
N PRO A 135 5.41 -13.84 12.49
CA PRO A 135 4.98 -13.76 11.09
C PRO A 135 3.74 -12.90 10.87
N GLU A 136 3.06 -12.50 11.94
CA GLU A 136 1.71 -11.95 11.86
C GLU A 136 1.55 -10.74 12.78
N VAL A 137 0.60 -9.89 12.38
CA VAL A 137 0.07 -8.80 13.20
C VAL A 137 -1.41 -9.05 13.43
N ALA A 138 -1.89 -8.81 14.63
CA ALA A 138 -3.30 -8.97 15.00
C ALA A 138 -3.91 -7.66 15.50
N PHE A 139 -5.08 -7.31 14.98
CA PHE A 139 -6.00 -6.41 15.67
C PHE A 139 -6.97 -7.23 16.48
N SER A 140 -7.07 -6.98 17.78
CA SER A 140 -7.97 -7.69 18.68
C SER A 140 -8.73 -6.74 19.57
N SER A 141 -9.97 -7.09 19.91
CA SER A 141 -10.79 -6.39 20.90
C SER A 141 -11.36 -7.35 21.93
N ASP A 142 -11.39 -6.90 23.18
CA ASP A 142 -12.11 -7.57 24.28
C ASP A 142 -13.54 -7.02 24.47
N GLY A 143 -13.97 -6.12 23.59
CA GLY A 143 -15.25 -5.41 23.68
C GLY A 143 -15.12 -3.96 24.16
N SER A 144 -14.02 -3.60 24.81
CA SER A 144 -13.78 -2.26 25.36
C SER A 144 -12.46 -1.62 24.91
N THR A 145 -11.49 -2.44 24.54
CA THR A 145 -10.14 -1.99 24.18
C THR A 145 -9.72 -2.67 22.87
N ILE A 146 -9.17 -1.88 21.94
CA ILE A 146 -8.57 -2.43 20.71
C ILE A 146 -7.07 -2.39 20.83
N LYS A 147 -6.43 -3.52 20.54
CA LYS A 147 -4.98 -3.70 20.56
C LYS A 147 -4.46 -4.06 19.18
N LEU A 148 -3.27 -3.56 18.86
CA LEU A 148 -2.45 -3.98 17.73
C LEU A 148 -1.27 -4.77 18.28
N SER A 149 -1.03 -5.98 17.77
CA SER A 149 -0.06 -6.90 18.36
C SER A 149 0.77 -7.60 17.29
N ALA A 150 2.05 -7.85 17.58
CA ALA A 150 2.88 -8.80 16.85
C ALA A 150 2.71 -10.19 17.45
N VAL A 151 2.38 -11.18 16.63
CA VAL A 151 1.99 -12.53 17.09
C VAL A 151 2.49 -13.64 16.15
N ASP A 152 2.51 -14.86 16.68
CA ASP A 152 2.48 -16.10 15.91
C ASP A 152 1.21 -16.88 16.30
N SER A 153 0.20 -16.85 15.47
CA SER A 153 -1.09 -17.49 15.74
C SER A 153 -1.02 -19.03 15.81
N LYS A 154 0.06 -19.62 15.34
CA LYS A 154 0.27 -21.07 15.28
C LYS A 154 1.05 -21.61 16.46
N THR A 155 1.75 -20.74 17.20
CA THR A 155 2.62 -21.12 18.31
C THR A 155 2.13 -20.49 19.59
N SER A 156 1.45 -21.27 20.43
CA SER A 156 0.83 -20.78 21.68
C SER A 156 1.85 -20.30 22.74
N THR A 157 3.12 -20.66 22.62
CA THR A 157 4.21 -20.27 23.52
C THR A 157 5.10 -19.18 22.92
N ALA A 158 4.74 -18.63 21.76
CA ALA A 158 5.50 -17.55 21.14
C ALA A 158 5.43 -16.27 22.00
N ASP A 159 6.48 -15.49 21.92
CA ASP A 159 6.47 -14.13 22.45
C ASP A 159 5.36 -13.29 21.79
N LYS A 160 4.97 -12.22 22.45
CA LYS A 160 3.96 -11.30 21.95
C LYS A 160 4.36 -9.86 22.28
N TYR A 161 4.15 -8.94 21.35
CA TYR A 161 4.26 -7.51 21.59
C TYR A 161 2.91 -6.85 21.33
N GLU A 162 2.44 -5.98 22.23
CA GLU A 162 1.12 -5.35 22.14
C GLU A 162 1.19 -3.85 22.37
N VAL A 163 0.37 -3.12 21.60
CA VAL A 163 0.08 -1.69 21.78
C VAL A 163 -1.42 -1.50 21.85
N VAL A 164 -1.90 -0.71 22.81
CA VAL A 164 -3.31 -0.28 22.88
C VAL A 164 -3.48 0.86 21.88
N VAL A 165 -4.40 0.69 20.93
CA VAL A 165 -4.67 1.70 19.89
C VAL A 165 -6.01 2.41 20.08
N ALA A 166 -6.93 1.85 20.88
CA ALA A 166 -8.17 2.50 21.30
C ALA A 166 -8.68 1.95 22.61
N GLU A 167 -9.26 2.83 23.43
CA GLU A 167 -9.94 2.51 24.71
C GLU A 167 -11.35 3.09 24.73
N GLY A 168 -12.21 2.50 25.56
CA GLY A 168 -13.59 2.96 25.71
C GLY A 168 -14.46 2.73 24.47
N VAL A 169 -14.05 1.83 23.59
CA VAL A 169 -14.86 1.41 22.45
C VAL A 169 -15.95 0.42 22.88
N SER A 170 -17.02 0.34 22.11
CA SER A 170 -18.06 -0.67 22.31
C SER A 170 -18.17 -1.50 21.04
N THR A 171 -17.55 -2.69 21.05
CA THR A 171 -17.55 -3.62 19.92
C THR A 171 -17.87 -5.02 20.43
N GLU A 172 -18.28 -5.92 19.53
CA GLU A 172 -18.16 -7.35 19.84
C GLU A 172 -16.66 -7.72 19.90
N PRO A 173 -16.27 -8.65 20.77
CA PRO A 173 -14.90 -9.15 20.79
C PRO A 173 -14.51 -9.76 19.44
N PHE A 174 -13.34 -9.40 18.93
CA PHE A 174 -12.81 -9.93 17.68
C PHE A 174 -11.29 -10.15 17.74
N ASN A 175 -10.79 -10.97 16.81
CA ASN A 175 -9.37 -11.14 16.57
C ASN A 175 -9.13 -11.31 15.08
N MET A 176 -8.49 -10.31 14.46
CA MET A 176 -8.19 -10.30 13.04
C MET A 176 -6.69 -10.35 12.82
N ILE A 177 -6.23 -11.34 12.06
CA ILE A 177 -4.82 -11.62 11.83
C ILE A 177 -4.45 -11.20 10.39
N ILE A 178 -3.36 -10.46 10.27
CA ILE A 178 -2.78 -10.01 9.02
C ILE A 178 -1.34 -10.51 8.95
N LYS A 179 -0.94 -11.14 7.85
CA LYS A 179 0.47 -11.46 7.63
C LYS A 179 1.29 -10.19 7.54
N THR A 180 2.42 -10.14 8.21
CA THR A 180 3.32 -8.96 8.20
C THR A 180 3.71 -8.57 6.78
N ASP A 181 3.93 -9.54 5.89
CA ASP A 181 4.26 -9.31 4.48
C ASP A 181 3.18 -8.54 3.70
N ASN A 182 1.93 -8.54 4.17
CA ASN A 182 0.83 -7.79 3.57
C ASN A 182 0.75 -6.33 4.06
N LEU A 183 1.48 -5.95 5.10
CA LEU A 183 1.51 -4.57 5.61
C LEU A 183 2.48 -3.71 4.79
N LYS A 184 2.09 -3.37 3.57
CA LYS A 184 2.84 -2.52 2.65
C LYS A 184 2.38 -1.07 2.76
N LEU A 185 2.44 -0.52 3.97
CA LEU A 185 1.93 0.79 4.32
C LEU A 185 2.96 1.90 4.08
N MET A 186 2.49 3.10 3.81
CA MET A 186 3.31 4.32 3.83
C MET A 186 3.46 4.84 5.27
N PRO A 187 4.53 5.60 5.59
CA PRO A 187 4.75 6.12 6.93
C PRO A 187 3.85 7.32 7.24
N THR A 188 2.58 7.04 7.50
CA THR A 188 1.54 8.02 7.86
C THR A 188 0.54 7.40 8.82
N ASP A 189 -0.26 8.23 9.49
CA ASP A 189 -1.35 7.78 10.35
C ASP A 189 -2.53 7.27 9.49
N TYR A 190 -3.31 6.34 10.04
CA TYR A 190 -4.40 5.68 9.31
C TYR A 190 -5.69 5.64 10.12
N GLU A 191 -6.81 5.87 9.43
CA GLU A 191 -8.11 5.35 9.83
C GLU A 191 -8.20 3.90 9.34
N VAL A 192 -8.31 2.96 10.28
CA VAL A 192 -8.31 1.52 9.99
C VAL A 192 -9.70 0.97 10.24
N THR A 193 -10.34 0.48 9.19
CA THR A 193 -11.61 -0.24 9.26
C THR A 193 -11.36 -1.74 9.23
N LEU A 194 -11.88 -2.46 10.22
CA LEU A 194 -11.56 -3.85 10.50
C LEU A 194 -12.80 -4.73 10.32
N SER A 195 -12.63 -5.86 9.63
CA SER A 195 -13.66 -6.89 9.50
C SER A 195 -13.09 -8.28 9.73
N SER A 196 -13.67 -9.01 10.68
CA SER A 196 -13.35 -10.42 10.97
C SER A 196 -13.61 -11.36 9.79
N LYS A 197 -14.29 -10.88 8.74
CA LYS A 197 -14.40 -11.58 7.45
C LYS A 197 -13.09 -11.61 6.65
N GLY A 198 -11.98 -11.17 7.26
CA GLY A 198 -10.63 -11.26 6.70
C GLY A 198 -10.25 -10.04 5.85
N MET A 199 -10.79 -8.85 6.15
CA MET A 199 -10.47 -7.62 5.45
C MET A 199 -10.17 -6.48 6.43
N ALA A 200 -9.07 -5.76 6.19
CA ALA A 200 -8.76 -4.48 6.81
C ALA A 200 -8.56 -3.42 5.73
N HIS A 201 -9.09 -2.23 5.96
CA HIS A 201 -8.89 -1.08 5.10
C HIS A 201 -8.15 0.01 5.88
N PHE A 202 -7.01 0.39 5.36
CA PHE A 202 -6.15 1.46 5.89
C PHE A 202 -6.32 2.68 5.01
N LYS A 203 -6.92 3.74 5.53
CA LYS A 203 -7.14 5.00 4.83
C LYS A 203 -6.30 6.09 5.45
N SER A 204 -5.60 6.85 4.62
CA SER A 204 -4.86 8.05 5.02
C SER A 204 -5.18 9.21 4.08
N ASP A 205 -4.81 10.42 4.48
CA ASP A 205 -4.99 11.65 3.70
C ASP A 205 -3.80 11.93 2.75
N VAL A 206 -2.88 10.98 2.63
CA VAL A 206 -1.69 11.06 1.75
C VAL A 206 -1.92 10.30 0.47
#